data_294d4381e92e8a52651893f1235c7d21
#
_entry.id   294d4381e92e8a52651893f1235c7d21
#
_cell.length_a   1.000
_cell.length_b   1.000
_cell.length_c   1.000
_cell.angle_alpha   90.00
_cell.angle_beta   90.00
_cell.angle_gamma   90.00
#
_symmetry.space_group_name_H-M   'P 1'
#
loop_
_entity.id
_entity.type
_entity.pdbx_description
1 polymer ?
#
loop_
_entity_poly.entity_id
_entity_poly.type
_entity_poly.pdbx_seq_one_letter_code
_entity_poly.pdbx_strand_id
1 'polypeptide(L)'
;ISFMNERLKMARHLLSPQGALVISIGYQEIHNLNLLCQDIFFDRQIVTVTVQTSGGKPNGGFNYTQEYLLFVVPVTFSPSAMNFTGGIERSPFEGLTLSTFDKITRPNQTYPIFIEKSTMKIVGVGKSLAERIANGSYTGDPRDFTFDFDEAPEGAVAIWPISSKGADCVWRLISTRLLHDWELGYIKVSKNKSKACPNEYSLQYLPDGVIRKIEAGVLEIIGREDNLPTLKLGKNETVGSEIPTIWTEKDFFTTKGSTYVRNLFGDKRFPYPKPLEFIVELLRATTTDNSLIVDF
;
A
#
# COMPACT_ATOMS: atom_id res chain seq x y z
N ILE A 1 6.29 21.93 26.43
CA ILE A 1 7.28 20.86 26.11
C ILE A 1 7.63 20.09 27.39
N SER A 2 8.05 20.72 28.49
CA SER A 2 8.45 20.01 29.73
C SER A 2 7.35 19.12 30.30
N PHE A 3 6.10 19.57 30.31
CA PHE A 3 4.94 18.79 30.73
C PHE A 3 4.73 17.51 29.93
N MET A 4 4.87 17.54 28.59
CA MET A 4 4.75 16.37 27.71
C MET A 4 5.96 15.46 27.79
N ASN A 5 7.16 16.02 27.97
CA ASN A 5 8.39 15.26 28.04
C ASN A 5 8.36 14.17 29.14
N GLU A 6 7.97 14.53 30.35
CA GLU A 6 7.87 13.56 31.45
C GLU A 6 6.83 12.48 31.20
N ARG A 7 5.67 12.87 30.67
CA ARG A 7 4.59 11.91 30.32
C ARG A 7 4.99 10.94 29.23
N LEU A 8 5.64 11.44 28.19
CA LEU A 8 6.09 10.58 27.09
C LEU A 8 7.20 9.63 27.52
N LYS A 9 8.10 10.04 28.41
CA LYS A 9 9.08 9.14 29.03
C LYS A 9 8.40 8.04 29.83
N MET A 10 7.38 8.36 30.61
CA MET A 10 6.58 7.36 31.33
C MET A 10 5.86 6.44 30.36
N ALA A 11 5.19 6.98 29.34
CA ALA A 11 4.51 6.20 28.30
C ALA A 11 5.46 5.22 27.61
N ARG A 12 6.71 5.62 27.33
CA ARG A 12 7.72 4.73 26.74
C ARG A 12 7.95 3.49 27.61
N HIS A 13 7.97 3.61 28.91
CA HIS A 13 8.15 2.46 29.83
C HIS A 13 6.92 1.54 29.89
N LEU A 14 5.74 2.07 29.58
CA LEU A 14 4.48 1.30 29.56
C LEU A 14 4.25 0.56 28.25
N LEU A 15 4.86 1.03 27.15
CA LEU A 15 4.70 0.42 25.83
C LEU A 15 5.38 -0.94 25.76
N SER A 16 4.60 -1.95 25.38
CA SER A 16 5.16 -3.25 24.98
C SER A 16 6.01 -3.13 23.69
N PRO A 17 6.87 -4.09 23.38
CA PRO A 17 7.66 -4.08 22.13
C PRO A 17 6.81 -3.87 20.88
N GLN A 18 5.61 -4.45 20.83
CA GLN A 18 4.66 -4.31 19.72
C GLN A 18 3.58 -3.25 19.96
N GLY A 19 3.61 -2.57 21.10
CA GLY A 19 2.64 -1.55 21.46
C GLY A 19 2.69 -0.31 20.58
N ALA A 20 1.56 0.34 20.39
CA ALA A 20 1.41 1.62 19.70
C ALA A 20 1.03 2.72 20.67
N LEU A 21 1.62 3.90 20.52
CA LEU A 21 1.16 5.13 21.17
C LEU A 21 0.60 6.05 20.09
N VAL A 22 -0.62 6.55 20.30
CA VAL A 22 -1.26 7.51 19.39
C VAL A 22 -1.60 8.77 20.14
N ILE A 23 -1.17 9.93 19.64
CA ILE A 23 -1.38 11.21 20.27
C ILE A 23 -2.17 12.11 19.32
N SER A 24 -3.31 12.62 19.79
CA SER A 24 -4.09 13.61 19.05
C SER A 24 -3.63 15.02 19.44
N ILE A 25 -3.33 15.87 18.45
CA ILE A 25 -2.75 17.20 18.66
C ILE A 25 -3.24 18.21 17.60
N GLY A 26 -3.32 19.47 17.99
CA GLY A 26 -3.63 20.58 17.09
C GLY A 26 -2.42 21.04 16.26
N TYR A 27 -2.68 21.88 15.26
CA TYR A 27 -1.66 22.36 14.31
C TYR A 27 -0.55 23.22 14.99
N GLN A 28 -0.82 23.82 16.13
CA GLN A 28 0.14 24.73 16.80
C GLN A 28 1.35 23.98 17.38
N GLU A 29 1.15 22.76 17.86
CA GLU A 29 2.16 22.02 18.64
C GLU A 29 2.67 20.75 17.95
N ILE A 30 2.12 20.38 16.80
CA ILE A 30 2.51 19.13 16.12
C ILE A 30 4.00 19.04 15.83
N HIS A 31 4.65 20.13 15.42
CA HIS A 31 6.08 20.12 15.09
C HIS A 31 6.95 19.89 16.34
N ASN A 32 6.63 20.57 17.45
CA ASN A 32 7.34 20.42 18.72
C ASN A 32 7.15 19.00 19.27
N LEU A 33 5.93 18.47 19.20
CA LEU A 33 5.62 17.12 19.68
C LEU A 33 6.32 16.06 18.84
N ASN A 34 6.37 16.24 17.52
CA ASN A 34 7.06 15.31 16.62
C ASN A 34 8.55 15.19 16.96
N LEU A 35 9.24 16.34 17.12
CA LEU A 35 10.65 16.36 17.51
C LEU A 35 10.88 15.70 18.88
N LEU A 36 10.01 15.97 19.84
CA LEU A 36 10.10 15.36 21.16
C LEU A 36 9.89 13.84 21.13
N CYS A 37 8.96 13.38 20.31
CA CYS A 37 8.75 11.93 20.12
C CYS A 37 9.93 11.27 19.40
N GLN A 38 10.55 11.92 18.41
CA GLN A 38 11.76 11.41 17.75
C GLN A 38 12.92 11.23 18.74
N ASP A 39 13.08 12.16 19.68
CA ASP A 39 14.12 12.07 20.71
C ASP A 39 13.83 10.93 21.71
N ILE A 40 12.59 10.84 22.21
CA ILE A 40 12.21 9.85 23.22
C ILE A 40 12.08 8.45 22.66
N PHE A 41 11.50 8.27 21.45
CA PHE A 41 11.18 6.99 20.84
C PHE A 41 12.07 6.70 19.62
N PHE A 42 13.37 6.93 19.73
CA PHE A 42 14.37 6.82 18.65
C PHE A 42 14.43 5.44 17.96
N ASP A 43 13.92 4.41 18.62
CA ASP A 43 13.85 3.02 18.15
C ASP A 43 12.52 2.67 17.47
N ARG A 44 11.62 3.66 17.30
CA ARG A 44 10.29 3.48 16.72
C ARG A 44 10.08 4.35 15.49
N GLN A 45 9.12 3.94 14.67
CA GLN A 45 8.63 4.75 13.56
C GLN A 45 7.64 5.78 14.10
N ILE A 46 7.81 7.03 13.68
CA ILE A 46 6.90 8.12 14.02
C ILE A 46 6.23 8.62 12.75
N VAL A 47 4.90 8.52 12.70
CA VAL A 47 4.10 8.88 11.53
C VAL A 47 3.06 9.92 11.92
N THR A 48 3.03 11.03 11.19
CA THR A 48 1.98 12.06 11.31
C THR A 48 0.85 11.76 10.34
N VAL A 49 -0.36 11.64 10.87
CA VAL A 49 -1.60 11.50 10.11
C VAL A 49 -2.42 12.78 10.24
N THR A 50 -2.85 13.34 9.13
CA THR A 50 -3.73 14.51 9.07
C THR A 50 -5.18 14.05 9.06
N VAL A 51 -5.99 14.57 9.99
CA VAL A 51 -7.41 14.24 10.08
C VAL A 51 -8.25 15.48 9.87
N GLN A 52 -9.14 15.45 8.91
CA GLN A 52 -10.13 16.51 8.74
C GLN A 52 -11.18 16.40 9.85
N THR A 53 -11.21 17.36 10.76
CA THR A 53 -12.08 17.33 11.94
C THR A 53 -13.20 18.35 11.88
N SER A 54 -13.24 19.20 10.85
CA SER A 54 -14.28 20.22 10.67
C SER A 54 -14.42 20.64 9.21
N GLY A 55 -15.50 21.35 8.90
CA GLY A 55 -15.66 22.07 7.62
C GLY A 55 -14.80 23.32 7.49
N GLY A 56 -14.12 23.69 8.59
CA GLY A 56 -13.17 24.78 8.64
C GLY A 56 -13.52 25.88 9.64
N LYS A 57 -12.49 26.54 10.13
CA LYS A 57 -12.54 27.72 11.00
C LYS A 57 -11.67 28.80 10.36
N PRO A 58 -12.26 29.86 9.77
CA PRO A 58 -11.48 30.93 9.16
C PRO A 58 -10.61 31.66 10.18
N ASN A 59 -9.34 31.86 9.86
CA ASN A 59 -8.40 32.64 10.65
C ASN A 59 -7.31 33.20 9.72
N GLY A 60 -7.16 34.51 9.69
CA GLY A 60 -6.11 35.20 8.95
C GLY A 60 -6.04 34.88 7.45
N GLY A 61 -7.20 34.68 6.78
CA GLY A 61 -7.27 34.31 5.35
C GLY A 61 -7.12 32.81 5.07
N PHE A 62 -6.89 32.01 6.10
CA PHE A 62 -6.82 30.55 6.01
C PHE A 62 -8.03 29.89 6.66
N ASN A 63 -8.39 28.70 6.17
CA ASN A 63 -9.47 27.91 6.73
C ASN A 63 -8.91 26.61 7.34
N TYR A 64 -8.79 26.59 8.67
CA TYR A 64 -8.25 25.43 9.40
C TYR A 64 -9.30 24.34 9.52
N THR A 65 -9.07 23.21 8.90
CA THR A 65 -10.02 22.10 8.79
C THR A 65 -9.54 20.84 9.53
N GLN A 66 -8.26 20.80 9.95
CA GLN A 66 -7.59 19.59 10.39
C GLN A 66 -7.04 19.64 11.81
N GLU A 67 -6.88 18.48 12.38
CA GLU A 67 -6.01 18.14 13.51
C GLU A 67 -5.08 17.00 13.09
N TYR A 68 -4.17 16.59 13.96
CA TYR A 68 -3.18 15.59 13.67
C TYR A 68 -3.22 14.44 14.67
N LEU A 69 -2.86 13.25 14.18
CA LEU A 69 -2.49 12.11 14.99
C LEU A 69 -1.00 11.85 14.80
N LEU A 70 -0.31 11.68 15.88
CA LEU A 70 1.07 11.22 15.88
C LEU A 70 1.10 9.76 16.33
N PHE A 71 1.41 8.86 15.40
CA PHE A 71 1.61 7.45 15.69
C PHE A 71 3.07 7.19 16.03
N VAL A 72 3.30 6.55 17.16
CA VAL A 72 4.60 6.04 17.58
C VAL A 72 4.48 4.51 17.63
N VAL A 73 5.03 3.84 16.64
CA VAL A 73 4.80 2.40 16.41
C VAL A 73 6.13 1.67 16.18
N PRO A 74 6.21 0.35 16.43
CA PRO A 74 7.40 -0.42 16.07
C PRO A 74 7.64 -0.37 14.55
N VAL A 75 8.90 -0.55 14.13
CA VAL A 75 9.26 -0.59 12.70
C VAL A 75 8.56 -1.74 11.97
N THR A 76 8.20 -2.80 12.70
CA THR A 76 7.45 -3.96 12.21
C THR A 76 5.94 -3.80 12.32
N PHE A 77 5.45 -2.61 12.64
CA PHE A 77 4.02 -2.37 12.83
C PHE A 77 3.21 -2.74 11.58
N SER A 78 2.17 -3.53 11.81
CA SER A 78 1.18 -3.89 10.79
C SER A 78 -0.21 -3.61 11.36
N PRO A 79 -0.93 -2.62 10.84
CA PRO A 79 -2.25 -2.28 11.35
C PRO A 79 -3.29 -3.33 10.95
N SER A 80 -4.33 -3.46 11.76
CA SER A 80 -5.54 -4.15 11.33
C SER A 80 -6.35 -3.29 10.34
N ALA A 81 -7.23 -3.93 9.57
CA ALA A 81 -8.05 -3.23 8.58
C ALA A 81 -8.99 -2.21 9.21
N MET A 82 -9.02 -1.00 8.66
CA MET A 82 -9.92 0.08 9.06
C MET A 82 -11.19 0.09 8.19
N ASN A 83 -12.35 0.39 8.77
CA ASN A 83 -13.62 0.38 8.03
C ASN A 83 -13.69 1.41 6.90
N PHE A 84 -13.21 2.63 7.15
CA PHE A 84 -13.30 3.70 6.16
C PHE A 84 -12.30 3.57 5.00
N THR A 85 -11.27 2.76 5.13
CA THR A 85 -10.37 2.44 4.02
C THR A 85 -10.98 1.44 3.04
N GLY A 86 -12.21 1.02 3.32
CA GLY A 86 -13.01 0.19 2.44
C GLY A 86 -12.71 -1.30 2.52
N GLY A 87 -11.92 -1.75 3.50
CA GLY A 87 -11.73 -3.19 3.79
C GLY A 87 -11.60 -4.12 2.56
N ILE A 88 -11.25 -3.57 1.40
CA ILE A 88 -11.04 -4.36 0.21
C ILE A 88 -9.77 -5.16 0.48
N GLU A 89 -9.92 -6.45 0.68
CA GLU A 89 -8.80 -7.38 0.63
C GLU A 89 -8.07 -7.12 -0.68
N ARG A 90 -7.04 -6.28 -0.62
CA ARG A 90 -6.20 -6.09 -1.79
C ARG A 90 -5.44 -7.36 -1.99
N SER A 91 -5.55 -7.91 -3.20
CA SER A 91 -4.67 -8.99 -3.62
C SER A 91 -3.23 -8.58 -3.28
N PRO A 92 -2.42 -9.45 -2.65
CA PRO A 92 -1.01 -9.18 -2.42
C PRO A 92 -0.23 -9.05 -3.74
N PHE A 93 -0.81 -9.50 -4.84
CA PHE A 93 -0.26 -9.35 -6.19
C PHE A 93 -0.58 -7.96 -6.74
N GLU A 94 0.43 -7.25 -7.20
CA GLU A 94 0.34 -5.95 -7.89
C GLU A 94 0.50 -6.09 -9.40
N GLY A 95 -0.02 -5.11 -10.16
CA GLY A 95 0.15 -5.08 -11.61
C GLY A 95 1.61 -5.01 -12.03
N LEU A 96 2.01 -5.86 -12.98
CA LEU A 96 3.38 -5.94 -13.48
C LEU A 96 3.77 -4.76 -14.38
N THR A 97 2.81 -4.10 -15.03
CA THR A 97 3.06 -2.91 -15.87
C THR A 97 3.39 -1.68 -15.03
N LEU A 98 4.36 -0.88 -15.48
CA LEU A 98 4.80 0.35 -14.85
C LEU A 98 4.68 1.51 -15.85
N SER A 99 3.73 2.42 -15.60
CA SER A 99 3.40 3.54 -16.49
C SER A 99 4.18 4.83 -16.21
N THR A 100 5.01 4.87 -15.16
CA THR A 100 5.83 6.04 -14.81
C THR A 100 7.12 6.13 -15.61
N PHE A 101 7.48 5.08 -16.34
CA PHE A 101 8.65 5.01 -17.22
C PHE A 101 8.23 4.53 -18.60
N ASP A 102 9.06 4.84 -19.58
CA ASP A 102 8.89 4.47 -20.98
C ASP A 102 10.00 3.53 -21.49
N LYS A 103 9.83 3.04 -22.72
CA LYS A 103 10.76 2.14 -23.40
C LYS A 103 12.14 2.75 -23.67
N ILE A 104 12.26 4.10 -23.64
CA ILE A 104 13.54 4.81 -23.83
C ILE A 104 14.34 4.76 -22.53
N THR A 105 13.70 5.09 -21.41
CA THR A 105 14.34 5.14 -20.09
C THR A 105 14.59 3.75 -19.50
N ARG A 106 13.79 2.76 -19.90
CA ARG A 106 13.84 1.38 -19.36
C ARG A 106 13.81 0.31 -20.48
N PRO A 107 14.75 0.34 -21.46
CA PRO A 107 14.72 -0.59 -22.60
C PRO A 107 14.91 -2.06 -22.19
N ASN A 108 15.58 -2.35 -21.06
CA ASN A 108 15.71 -3.71 -20.50
C ASN A 108 14.38 -4.26 -19.93
N GLN A 109 13.43 -3.38 -19.62
CA GLN A 109 12.11 -3.74 -19.09
C GLN A 109 11.02 -3.69 -20.18
N THR A 110 11.42 -3.61 -21.45
CA THR A 110 10.56 -3.60 -22.62
C THR A 110 10.85 -4.86 -23.44
N TYR A 111 10.11 -5.93 -23.19
CA TYR A 111 10.26 -7.23 -23.83
C TYR A 111 8.92 -7.96 -23.87
N PRO A 112 8.67 -8.89 -24.82
CA PRO A 112 7.46 -9.72 -24.82
C PRO A 112 7.60 -10.88 -23.84
N ILE A 113 6.48 -11.21 -23.20
CA ILE A 113 6.32 -12.41 -22.38
C ILE A 113 5.42 -13.36 -23.17
N PHE A 114 5.85 -14.61 -23.34
CA PHE A 114 5.14 -15.62 -24.11
C PHE A 114 4.28 -16.47 -23.16
N ILE A 115 2.98 -16.49 -23.42
CA ILE A 115 2.01 -17.25 -22.62
C ILE A 115 1.33 -18.29 -23.51
N GLU A 116 1.40 -19.54 -23.09
CA GLU A 116 0.72 -20.65 -23.76
C GLU A 116 -0.80 -20.55 -23.59
N LYS A 117 -1.54 -20.56 -24.71
CA LYS A 117 -3.00 -20.35 -24.72
C LYS A 117 -3.77 -21.41 -23.95
N SER A 118 -3.32 -22.67 -24.04
CA SER A 118 -4.02 -23.82 -23.45
C SER A 118 -3.91 -23.90 -21.93
N THR A 119 -2.77 -23.47 -21.38
CA THR A 119 -2.44 -23.63 -19.95
C THR A 119 -2.31 -22.33 -19.19
N MET A 120 -2.23 -21.19 -19.87
CA MET A 120 -1.87 -19.89 -19.32
C MET A 120 -0.48 -19.84 -18.64
N LYS A 121 0.42 -20.77 -18.98
CA LYS A 121 1.79 -20.79 -18.45
C LYS A 121 2.67 -19.82 -19.22
N ILE A 122 3.59 -19.17 -18.51
CA ILE A 122 4.69 -18.45 -19.14
C ILE A 122 5.65 -19.51 -19.68
N VAL A 123 5.85 -19.54 -20.99
CA VAL A 123 6.73 -20.49 -21.70
C VAL A 123 8.07 -19.86 -22.08
N GLY A 124 8.22 -18.58 -21.91
CA GLY A 124 9.44 -17.85 -22.17
C GLY A 124 9.24 -16.34 -22.29
N VAL A 125 10.30 -15.69 -22.68
CA VAL A 125 10.33 -14.25 -22.98
C VAL A 125 11.15 -14.01 -24.24
N GLY A 126 10.81 -12.96 -24.99
CA GLY A 126 11.63 -12.52 -26.12
C GLY A 126 12.72 -11.54 -25.70
N LYS A 127 13.52 -11.11 -26.68
CA LYS A 127 14.60 -10.14 -26.45
C LYS A 127 14.02 -8.78 -26.03
N SER A 128 14.64 -8.16 -25.04
CA SER A 128 14.33 -6.78 -24.66
C SER A 128 14.75 -5.79 -25.74
N LEU A 129 14.19 -4.60 -25.72
CA LEU A 129 14.61 -3.52 -26.64
C LEU A 129 16.10 -3.21 -26.50
N ALA A 130 16.64 -3.23 -25.28
CA ALA A 130 18.08 -3.05 -25.06
C ALA A 130 18.92 -4.14 -25.73
N GLU A 131 18.52 -5.40 -25.63
CA GLU A 131 19.22 -6.51 -26.30
C GLU A 131 19.09 -6.44 -27.81
N ARG A 132 17.96 -5.97 -28.35
CA ARG A 132 17.75 -5.77 -29.80
C ARG A 132 18.63 -4.68 -30.35
N ILE A 133 18.82 -3.58 -29.61
CA ILE A 133 19.74 -2.50 -29.98
C ILE A 133 21.19 -3.01 -29.89
N ALA A 134 21.56 -3.68 -28.81
CA ALA A 134 22.94 -4.14 -28.60
C ALA A 134 23.40 -5.18 -29.64
N ASN A 135 22.51 -6.04 -30.12
CA ASN A 135 22.84 -7.05 -31.11
C ASN A 135 22.54 -6.63 -32.57
N GLY A 136 22.10 -5.37 -32.80
CA GLY A 136 21.81 -4.82 -34.10
C GLY A 136 20.51 -5.33 -34.77
N SER A 137 19.67 -6.08 -34.07
CA SER A 137 18.35 -6.51 -34.62
C SER A 137 17.32 -5.37 -34.63
N TYR A 138 17.61 -4.27 -33.96
CA TYR A 138 16.88 -3.01 -34.05
C TYR A 138 17.86 -1.84 -34.11
N THR A 139 17.78 -1.03 -35.18
CA THR A 139 18.67 0.09 -35.46
C THR A 139 17.93 1.43 -35.52
N GLY A 140 16.61 1.44 -35.34
CA GLY A 140 15.79 2.65 -35.33
C GLY A 140 15.89 3.43 -34.01
N ASP A 141 15.20 4.59 -33.98
CA ASP A 141 15.02 5.33 -32.72
C ASP A 141 14.17 4.47 -31.74
N PRO A 142 14.59 4.32 -30.48
CA PRO A 142 13.78 3.59 -29.48
C PRO A 142 12.35 4.12 -29.33
N ARG A 143 12.10 5.38 -29.65
CA ARG A 143 10.75 5.98 -29.66
C ARG A 143 9.82 5.32 -30.66
N ASP A 144 10.36 4.95 -31.81
CA ASP A 144 9.62 4.39 -32.95
C ASP A 144 9.47 2.87 -32.86
N PHE A 145 10.05 2.24 -31.82
CA PHE A 145 9.92 0.80 -31.62
C PHE A 145 8.47 0.42 -31.37
N THR A 146 7.92 -0.45 -32.22
CA THR A 146 6.56 -0.99 -32.12
C THR A 146 6.58 -2.40 -31.58
N PHE A 147 5.55 -2.76 -30.84
CA PHE A 147 5.40 -4.10 -30.25
C PHE A 147 4.91 -5.08 -31.30
N ASP A 148 5.66 -6.16 -31.49
CA ASP A 148 5.33 -7.24 -32.42
C ASP A 148 4.60 -8.37 -31.66
N PHE A 149 3.32 -8.53 -31.90
CA PHE A 149 2.50 -9.57 -31.26
C PHE A 149 2.62 -10.94 -31.94
N ASP A 150 3.17 -10.98 -33.17
CA ASP A 150 3.34 -12.20 -33.94
C ASP A 150 4.65 -12.93 -33.63
N GLU A 151 5.50 -12.35 -32.80
CA GLU A 151 6.80 -12.90 -32.39
C GLU A 151 6.68 -14.16 -31.48
N ALA A 152 5.48 -14.49 -31.00
CA ALA A 152 5.26 -15.60 -30.09
C ALA A 152 5.52 -16.97 -30.76
N PRO A 153 6.05 -17.97 -30.02
CA PRO A 153 6.12 -19.34 -30.49
C PRO A 153 4.72 -19.92 -30.82
N GLU A 154 4.68 -20.95 -31.62
CA GLU A 154 3.44 -21.65 -31.95
C GLU A 154 2.69 -22.10 -30.68
N GLY A 155 1.39 -21.85 -30.62
CA GLY A 155 0.54 -22.15 -29.47
C GLY A 155 0.59 -21.12 -28.32
N ALA A 156 1.45 -20.11 -28.41
CA ALA A 156 1.57 -19.03 -27.42
C ALA A 156 1.10 -17.68 -27.99
N VAL A 157 0.98 -16.71 -27.11
CA VAL A 157 0.77 -15.28 -27.45
C VAL A 157 1.86 -14.43 -26.81
N ALA A 158 2.25 -13.36 -27.51
CA ALA A 158 3.15 -12.35 -26.97
C ALA A 158 2.35 -11.31 -26.19
N ILE A 159 2.76 -11.06 -24.95
CA ILE A 159 2.21 -10.03 -24.08
C ILE A 159 3.26 -8.95 -23.91
N TRP A 160 2.92 -7.73 -24.28
CA TRP A 160 3.78 -6.56 -24.17
C TRP A 160 3.39 -5.64 -23.01
N PRO A 161 4.30 -4.79 -22.51
CA PRO A 161 4.01 -3.88 -21.38
C PRO A 161 3.07 -2.75 -21.81
N ILE A 162 1.79 -3.04 -21.88
CA ILE A 162 0.73 -2.10 -22.24
C ILE A 162 -0.21 -1.95 -21.05
N SER A 163 -0.53 -0.71 -20.71
CA SER A 163 -1.47 -0.40 -19.63
C SER A 163 -2.90 -0.86 -19.96
N SER A 164 -3.75 -0.95 -18.93
CA SER A 164 -5.18 -1.21 -19.14
C SER A 164 -5.90 -0.14 -19.98
N LYS A 165 -5.28 1.01 -20.20
CA LYS A 165 -5.78 2.10 -21.05
C LYS A 165 -5.23 2.05 -22.48
N GLY A 166 -4.41 1.05 -22.81
CA GLY A 166 -3.81 0.89 -24.15
C GLY A 166 -2.54 1.70 -24.38
N ALA A 167 -1.95 2.31 -23.35
CA ALA A 167 -0.71 3.08 -23.49
C ALA A 167 0.52 2.18 -23.28
N ASP A 168 1.57 2.41 -24.07
CA ASP A 168 2.88 1.78 -23.91
C ASP A 168 3.44 2.07 -22.51
N CYS A 169 3.98 1.05 -21.89
CA CYS A 169 4.58 1.07 -20.56
C CYS A 169 5.90 0.30 -20.58
N VAL A 170 6.42 -0.02 -19.39
CA VAL A 170 7.50 -0.99 -19.20
C VAL A 170 7.06 -2.03 -18.15
N TRP A 171 7.74 -3.16 -18.10
CA TRP A 171 7.56 -4.10 -16.99
C TRP A 171 8.27 -3.57 -15.72
N ARG A 172 7.79 -3.97 -14.54
CA ARG A 172 8.48 -3.70 -13.27
C ARG A 172 9.72 -4.56 -13.08
N LEU A 173 9.76 -5.72 -13.73
CA LEU A 173 10.83 -6.70 -13.63
C LEU A 173 11.61 -6.80 -14.95
N ILE A 174 12.90 -7.06 -14.89
CA ILE A 174 13.69 -7.51 -16.03
C ILE A 174 13.39 -8.99 -16.32
N SER A 175 13.67 -9.45 -17.54
CA SER A 175 13.32 -10.78 -18.02
C SER A 175 13.83 -11.93 -17.14
N THR A 176 15.07 -11.85 -16.69
CA THR A 176 15.68 -12.87 -15.82
C THR A 176 14.99 -12.97 -14.46
N ARG A 177 14.66 -11.83 -13.85
CA ARG A 177 13.92 -11.80 -12.58
C ARG A 177 12.48 -12.31 -12.76
N LEU A 178 11.81 -11.95 -13.85
CA LEU A 178 10.48 -12.44 -14.14
C LEU A 178 10.42 -13.97 -14.19
N LEU A 179 11.34 -14.59 -14.94
CA LEU A 179 11.39 -16.05 -15.08
C LEU A 179 11.69 -16.73 -13.75
N HIS A 180 12.62 -16.22 -12.97
CA HIS A 180 12.90 -16.71 -11.63
C HIS A 180 11.68 -16.60 -10.72
N ASP A 181 11.02 -15.44 -10.68
CA ASP A 181 9.83 -15.22 -9.86
C ASP A 181 8.63 -16.06 -10.33
N TRP A 182 8.57 -16.39 -11.63
CA TRP A 182 7.58 -17.32 -12.16
C TRP A 182 7.77 -18.74 -11.62
N GLU A 183 8.98 -19.26 -11.60
CA GLU A 183 9.30 -20.59 -11.06
C GLU A 183 8.96 -20.68 -9.56
N LEU A 184 9.21 -19.61 -8.81
CA LEU A 184 8.86 -19.53 -7.39
C LEU A 184 7.35 -19.37 -7.14
N GLY A 185 6.58 -18.97 -8.16
CA GLY A 185 5.14 -18.76 -8.06
C GLY A 185 4.76 -17.34 -7.62
N TYR A 186 5.67 -16.38 -7.75
CA TYR A 186 5.46 -14.98 -7.40
C TYR A 186 4.81 -14.18 -8.52
N ILE A 187 4.55 -14.80 -9.67
CA ILE A 187 3.86 -14.18 -10.80
C ILE A 187 2.48 -14.81 -10.96
N LYS A 188 1.49 -13.97 -11.22
CA LYS A 188 0.11 -14.37 -11.49
C LYS A 188 -0.28 -13.96 -12.90
N VAL A 189 -0.83 -14.92 -13.64
CA VAL A 189 -1.38 -14.72 -14.98
C VAL A 189 -2.90 -14.80 -14.90
N SER A 190 -3.60 -13.88 -15.54
CA SER A 190 -5.06 -13.88 -15.61
C SER A 190 -5.54 -13.35 -16.96
N LYS A 191 -6.76 -13.73 -17.41
CA LYS A 191 -7.33 -13.17 -18.63
C LYS A 191 -7.53 -11.66 -18.49
N ASN A 192 -7.12 -10.92 -19.51
CA ASN A 192 -7.31 -9.48 -19.54
C ASN A 192 -8.80 -9.14 -19.73
N LYS A 193 -9.29 -8.21 -18.93
CA LYS A 193 -10.68 -7.73 -18.99
C LYS A 193 -10.81 -6.37 -19.70
N SER A 194 -9.69 -5.69 -19.98
CA SER A 194 -9.70 -4.39 -20.63
C SER A 194 -9.86 -4.52 -22.13
N LYS A 195 -10.82 -3.81 -22.72
CA LYS A 195 -11.01 -3.74 -24.16
C LYS A 195 -10.02 -2.79 -24.86
N ALA A 196 -9.40 -1.88 -24.11
CA ALA A 196 -8.44 -0.92 -24.65
C ALA A 196 -7.01 -1.49 -24.77
N CYS A 197 -6.70 -2.55 -24.04
CA CYS A 197 -5.41 -3.20 -24.06
C CYS A 197 -5.46 -4.41 -25.02
N PRO A 198 -4.55 -4.51 -26.01
CA PRO A 198 -4.54 -5.61 -26.99
C PRO A 198 -4.06 -6.95 -26.41
N ASN A 199 -3.44 -6.97 -25.24
CA ASN A 199 -2.98 -8.18 -24.59
C ASN A 199 -4.14 -9.11 -24.21
N GLU A 200 -4.07 -10.40 -24.54
CA GLU A 200 -5.05 -11.40 -24.10
C GLU A 200 -4.99 -11.69 -22.60
N TYR A 201 -3.81 -11.49 -21.97
CA TYR A 201 -3.57 -11.75 -20.56
C TYR A 201 -3.03 -10.52 -19.85
N SER A 202 -3.29 -10.45 -18.56
CA SER A 202 -2.70 -9.49 -17.63
C SER A 202 -1.80 -10.22 -16.64
N LEU A 203 -0.71 -9.57 -16.25
CA LEU A 203 0.27 -10.11 -15.32
C LEU A 203 0.34 -9.27 -14.05
N GLN A 204 0.47 -9.98 -12.94
CA GLN A 204 0.70 -9.41 -11.62
C GLN A 204 1.91 -10.09 -10.99
N TYR A 205 2.54 -9.46 -10.02
CA TYR A 205 3.70 -9.96 -9.32
C TYR A 205 3.59 -9.71 -7.81
N LEU A 206 4.34 -10.46 -7.01
CA LEU A 206 4.49 -10.18 -5.59
C LEU A 206 5.64 -9.17 -5.38
N PRO A 207 5.39 -8.01 -4.75
CA PRO A 207 6.44 -7.08 -4.38
C PRO A 207 7.41 -7.68 -3.35
N ASP A 208 8.68 -7.22 -3.34
CA ASP A 208 9.71 -7.71 -2.41
C ASP A 208 9.28 -7.63 -0.93
N GLY A 209 8.47 -6.64 -0.57
CA GLY A 209 7.90 -6.51 0.77
C GLY A 209 6.98 -7.66 1.16
N VAL A 210 6.20 -8.17 0.19
CA VAL A 210 5.30 -9.32 0.38
C VAL A 210 6.12 -10.62 0.41
N ILE A 211 7.12 -10.75 -0.49
CA ILE A 211 8.02 -11.91 -0.53
C ILE A 211 8.72 -12.08 0.82
N ARG A 212 9.27 -11.01 1.39
CA ARG A 212 9.89 -11.05 2.73
C ARG A 212 8.92 -11.48 3.84
N LYS A 213 7.64 -11.14 3.76
CA LYS A 213 6.62 -11.61 4.72
C LYS A 213 6.35 -13.11 4.58
N ILE A 214 6.39 -13.64 3.36
CA ILE A 214 6.27 -15.08 3.10
C ILE A 214 7.49 -15.81 3.66
N GLU A 215 8.69 -15.34 3.36
CA GLU A 215 9.96 -15.93 3.84
C GLU A 215 10.08 -15.91 5.37
N ALA A 216 9.55 -14.86 6.01
CA ALA A 216 9.50 -14.74 7.47
C ALA A 216 8.36 -15.56 8.12
N GLY A 217 7.54 -16.27 7.34
CA GLY A 217 6.39 -17.04 7.85
C GLY A 217 5.23 -16.18 8.36
N VAL A 218 5.23 -14.88 8.07
CA VAL A 218 4.16 -13.95 8.47
C VAL A 218 2.95 -14.09 7.54
N LEU A 219 3.20 -14.40 6.27
CA LEU A 219 2.16 -14.66 5.28
C LEU A 219 2.22 -16.14 4.85
N GLU A 220 1.17 -16.89 5.19
CA GLU A 220 1.11 -18.32 4.95
C GLU A 220 0.86 -18.64 3.48
N ILE A 221 1.57 -19.63 2.96
CA ILE A 221 1.29 -20.25 1.66
C ILE A 221 0.29 -21.38 1.87
N ILE A 222 -0.94 -21.23 1.35
CA ILE A 222 -2.01 -22.23 1.45
C ILE A 222 -2.07 -23.19 0.25
N GLY A 223 -1.19 -22.99 -0.75
CA GLY A 223 -1.11 -23.85 -1.93
C GLY A 223 -0.67 -23.10 -3.19
N ARG A 224 -0.95 -23.68 -4.33
CA ARG A 224 -0.72 -23.08 -5.65
C ARG A 224 -2.00 -23.07 -6.47
N GLU A 225 -2.10 -22.19 -7.48
CA GLU A 225 -3.23 -22.21 -8.42
C GLU A 225 -3.20 -23.50 -9.25
N ASP A 226 -4.39 -23.96 -9.66
CA ASP A 226 -4.50 -25.22 -10.38
C ASP A 226 -3.71 -25.17 -11.70
N ASN A 227 -2.78 -26.12 -11.88
CA ASN A 227 -1.88 -26.22 -13.02
C ASN A 227 -0.92 -25.05 -13.26
N LEU A 228 -0.84 -24.07 -12.35
CA LEU A 228 0.07 -22.93 -12.43
C LEU A 228 1.05 -22.92 -11.24
N PRO A 229 2.26 -22.37 -11.40
CA PRO A 229 3.19 -22.23 -10.27
C PRO A 229 2.73 -21.18 -9.25
N THR A 230 1.82 -20.27 -9.61
CA THR A 230 1.34 -19.14 -8.82
C THR A 230 0.91 -19.55 -7.42
N LEU A 231 1.47 -18.90 -6.40
CA LEU A 231 1.13 -19.16 -5.01
C LEU A 231 -0.29 -18.71 -4.67
N LYS A 232 -1.01 -19.54 -3.93
CA LYS A 232 -2.19 -19.14 -3.16
C LYS A 232 -1.74 -18.76 -1.76
N LEU A 233 -2.01 -17.53 -1.37
CA LEU A 233 -1.65 -17.01 -0.05
C LEU A 233 -2.87 -17.03 0.84
N GLY A 234 -2.67 -17.41 2.10
CA GLY A 234 -3.70 -17.42 3.12
C GLY A 234 -4.25 -16.02 3.36
N LYS A 235 -5.49 -15.97 3.80
CA LYS A 235 -6.06 -14.76 4.37
C LYS A 235 -5.35 -14.52 5.69
N ASN A 236 -4.35 -13.67 5.68
CA ASN A 236 -3.83 -13.15 6.92
C ASN A 236 -4.79 -12.05 7.37
N GLU A 237 -5.42 -12.21 8.53
CA GLU A 237 -6.21 -11.15 9.15
C GLU A 237 -5.39 -9.87 9.37
N THR A 238 -4.07 -9.98 9.28
CA THR A 238 -3.09 -8.88 9.43
C THR A 238 -2.59 -8.27 8.12
N VAL A 239 -3.05 -8.69 6.93
CA VAL A 239 -2.85 -7.88 5.71
C VAL A 239 -3.89 -6.76 5.76
N GLY A 240 -3.81 -5.97 6.83
CA GLY A 240 -4.58 -4.76 6.98
C GLY A 240 -4.23 -3.80 5.86
N SER A 241 -5.21 -3.10 5.36
CA SER A 241 -4.97 -1.93 4.55
C SER A 241 -4.05 -1.00 5.34
N GLU A 242 -3.00 -0.50 4.68
CA GLU A 242 -2.12 0.53 5.27
C GLU A 242 -2.97 1.67 5.82
N ILE A 243 -2.58 2.23 6.97
CA ILE A 243 -3.25 3.41 7.52
C ILE A 243 -2.96 4.59 6.59
N PRO A 244 -3.97 5.20 5.96
CA PRO A 244 -3.77 6.41 5.17
C PRO A 244 -3.24 7.53 6.06
N THR A 245 -2.34 8.36 5.54
CA THR A 245 -1.81 9.51 6.29
C THR A 245 -2.72 10.76 6.21
N ILE A 246 -3.84 10.65 5.48
CA ILE A 246 -4.89 11.68 5.40
C ILE A 246 -6.26 11.01 5.58
N TRP A 247 -7.01 11.47 6.56
CA TRP A 247 -8.36 11.00 6.88
C TRP A 247 -9.36 12.13 6.65
N THR A 248 -10.32 11.94 5.77
CA THR A 248 -11.28 12.98 5.35
C THR A 248 -12.74 12.62 5.63
N GLU A 249 -13.00 11.54 6.33
CA GLU A 249 -14.34 11.06 6.62
C GLU A 249 -15.11 12.04 7.50
N LYS A 250 -16.34 12.37 7.08
CA LYS A 250 -17.21 13.30 7.81
C LYS A 250 -17.58 12.80 9.22
N ASP A 251 -17.48 11.51 9.45
CA ASP A 251 -17.75 10.90 10.76
C ASP A 251 -16.68 11.25 11.80
N PHE A 252 -15.52 11.75 11.36
CA PHE A 252 -14.44 12.25 12.23
C PHE A 252 -14.60 13.73 12.63
N PHE A 253 -15.66 14.40 12.19
CA PHE A 253 -15.89 15.81 12.55
C PHE A 253 -16.23 15.95 14.02
N THR A 254 -15.61 16.90 14.71
CA THR A 254 -15.80 17.18 16.17
C THR A 254 -17.25 17.45 16.54
N THR A 255 -18.09 17.94 15.61
CA THR A 255 -19.52 18.09 15.81
C THR A 255 -20.24 16.79 16.14
N LYS A 256 -19.77 15.64 15.59
CA LYS A 256 -20.32 14.33 15.90
C LYS A 256 -20.09 13.95 17.37
N GLY A 257 -18.85 14.14 17.87
CA GLY A 257 -18.53 13.90 19.29
C GLY A 257 -19.38 14.76 20.22
N SER A 258 -19.55 16.04 19.93
CA SER A 258 -20.40 16.94 20.72
C SER A 258 -21.88 16.51 20.70
N THR A 259 -22.38 16.02 19.59
CA THR A 259 -23.73 15.49 19.48
C THR A 259 -23.89 14.20 20.31
N TYR A 260 -22.88 13.33 20.26
CA TYR A 260 -22.88 12.07 21.02
C TYR A 260 -22.95 12.31 22.53
N VAL A 261 -22.08 13.22 23.05
CA VAL A 261 -22.07 13.59 24.47
C VAL A 261 -23.41 14.20 24.89
N ARG A 262 -23.99 15.08 24.07
CA ARG A 262 -25.30 15.67 24.37
C ARG A 262 -26.42 14.62 24.41
N ASN A 263 -26.41 13.68 23.48
CA ASN A 263 -27.42 12.62 23.44
C ASN A 263 -27.31 11.67 24.65
N LEU A 264 -26.06 11.42 25.12
CA LEU A 264 -25.82 10.52 26.25
C LEU A 264 -26.16 11.16 27.61
N PHE A 265 -25.81 12.44 27.79
CA PHE A 265 -25.88 13.11 29.09
C PHE A 265 -26.95 14.22 29.15
N GLY A 266 -27.58 14.60 28.04
CA GLY A 266 -28.53 15.68 27.94
C GLY A 266 -27.91 17.08 27.90
N ASP A 267 -26.61 17.23 28.11
CA ASP A 267 -25.88 18.52 28.14
C ASP A 267 -24.49 18.42 27.48
N LYS A 268 -23.78 19.58 27.43
CA LYS A 268 -22.41 19.69 26.89
C LYS A 268 -21.37 19.68 28.02
N ARG A 269 -21.43 18.72 28.92
CA ARG A 269 -20.51 18.66 30.06
C ARG A 269 -19.04 18.37 29.73
N PHE A 270 -18.76 17.96 28.49
CA PHE A 270 -17.41 17.67 28.02
C PHE A 270 -17.01 18.63 26.89
N PRO A 271 -15.97 19.46 27.06
CA PRO A 271 -15.49 20.32 25.99
C PRO A 271 -14.69 19.50 24.95
N TYR A 272 -14.94 19.74 23.68
CA TYR A 272 -14.20 19.16 22.54
C TYR A 272 -14.08 17.62 22.52
N PRO A 273 -15.18 16.88 22.70
CA PRO A 273 -15.13 15.43 22.67
C PRO A 273 -14.75 14.92 21.27
N LYS A 274 -13.90 13.90 21.23
CA LYS A 274 -13.60 13.23 19.94
C LYS A 274 -14.79 12.42 19.48
N PRO A 275 -15.03 12.30 18.16
CA PRO A 275 -16.06 11.43 17.62
C PRO A 275 -15.81 9.96 18.00
N LEU A 276 -16.90 9.21 18.23
CA LEU A 276 -16.80 7.80 18.62
C LEU A 276 -16.13 6.97 17.49
N GLU A 277 -16.57 7.19 16.26
CA GLU A 277 -16.06 6.50 15.08
C GLU A 277 -14.55 6.70 14.91
N PHE A 278 -14.05 7.89 15.22
CA PHE A 278 -12.62 8.19 15.21
C PHE A 278 -11.84 7.32 16.21
N ILE A 279 -12.32 7.21 17.46
CA ILE A 279 -11.69 6.38 18.48
C ILE A 279 -11.77 4.89 18.12
N VAL A 280 -12.93 4.44 17.63
CA VAL A 280 -13.11 3.05 17.19
C VAL A 280 -12.13 2.66 16.08
N GLU A 281 -11.92 3.53 15.09
CA GLU A 281 -10.97 3.26 14.01
C GLU A 281 -9.51 3.25 14.51
N LEU A 282 -9.15 4.12 15.46
CA LEU A 282 -7.84 4.07 16.10
C LEU A 282 -7.61 2.74 16.83
N LEU A 283 -8.58 2.30 17.62
CA LEU A 283 -8.48 1.04 18.35
C LEU A 283 -8.39 -0.15 17.39
N ARG A 284 -9.21 -0.18 16.33
CA ARG A 284 -9.12 -1.23 15.30
C ARG A 284 -7.74 -1.31 14.68
N ALA A 285 -7.18 -0.17 14.31
CA ALA A 285 -5.89 -0.14 13.64
C ALA A 285 -4.71 -0.56 14.53
N THR A 286 -4.82 -0.36 15.84
CA THR A 286 -3.69 -0.45 16.76
C THR A 286 -3.78 -1.53 17.82
N THR A 287 -4.94 -2.20 17.96
CA THR A 287 -5.16 -3.19 19.03
C THR A 287 -5.67 -4.53 18.47
N THR A 288 -5.55 -5.55 19.29
CA THR A 288 -6.13 -6.88 19.14
C THR A 288 -7.03 -7.19 20.34
N ASP A 289 -7.78 -8.28 20.34
CA ASP A 289 -8.72 -8.66 21.42
C ASP A 289 -8.09 -8.75 22.81
N ASN A 290 -6.77 -9.01 22.89
CA ASN A 290 -6.04 -9.15 24.15
C ASN A 290 -5.17 -7.92 24.48
N SER A 291 -5.36 -6.79 23.81
CA SER A 291 -4.56 -5.59 24.07
C SER A 291 -4.97 -4.86 25.34
N LEU A 292 -4.00 -4.45 26.14
CA LEU A 292 -4.21 -3.50 27.24
C LEU A 292 -4.19 -2.07 26.66
N ILE A 293 -5.27 -1.33 26.88
CA ILE A 293 -5.41 0.05 26.40
C ILE A 293 -5.32 0.97 27.61
N VAL A 294 -4.49 2.00 27.48
CA VAL A 294 -4.33 3.06 28.49
C VAL A 294 -4.63 4.40 27.83
N ASP A 295 -5.59 5.15 28.36
CA ASP A 295 -5.93 6.52 27.98
C ASP A 295 -5.48 7.49 29.09
N PHE A 296 -4.75 8.59 28.74
CA PHE A 296 -4.19 9.51 29.72
C PHE A 296 -3.97 10.94 29.18
#